data_ee91fb84a90c100a6a0891eb9e635f77
#
_entry.id   ee91fb84a90c100a6a0891eb9e635f77
#
_cell.length_a   1.000
_cell.length_b   1.000
_cell.length_c   1.000
_cell.angle_alpha   90.00
_cell.angle_beta   90.00
_cell.angle_gamma   90.00
#
_symmetry.space_group_name_H-M   'P 1'
#
loop_
_entity.id
_entity.type
_entity.pdbx_description
1 polymer ?
#
loop_
_entity_poly.entity_id
_entity_poly.type
_entity_poly.pdbx_seq_one_letter_code
_entity_poly.pdbx_strand_id
1 'polypeptide(L)'
;MTDYCIVIPSYKRHDIICSKTIQMLIDYHIPMDKVYVFVVKEEYGKYKSVLPNLCNIVIGVKGIDKQRDFIGSYFEDGQPLLSLDDDIVSLHQLDIENKTKTTPIKCLDTLVYETFFKLNSHELNLAGLYPVNNYYFLKDNDTIDLRFIIGQVKIYYNKKHLEKRQFYLLEDYETTLKYYLNDGGVLRLNNICINANIDTLKGGIEDRTLEKKKEEVARFKKKYDNYCEIKTKDNDIDIRLLKTPTLTTLTALWIGKVINPIVEVAWLSWLKQGYKVCVYISNLDKGKLHKSLRKFINNRLVFKNALKIMEFKTGEEILPFSDLWRYKFLAQEGGIWIDSDMILLDQLPHQEFIITTEHTFQSGGRRSKLTYKPNIGILKFNKNNDMLLRTIKRIEKYSLIDAPQFTDNMKLFQTELKKENYEKYYIEPNMTCGVPWWDFQELYEDKGIYTTKYNVDVKSKNWLLTNAFALHCWEHFTIGNKIDVVGCPPQSLFGTIRRQYH
;
A
#
# COMPACT_ATOMS: atom_id res chain seq x y z
N MET A 1 -15.74 22.76 -12.71
CA MET A 1 -16.15 21.42 -12.22
C MET A 1 -15.32 20.42 -12.98
N THR A 2 -14.76 19.42 -12.33
CA THR A 2 -13.91 18.42 -12.98
C THR A 2 -14.82 17.50 -13.80
N ASP A 3 -14.63 17.47 -15.12
CA ASP A 3 -15.40 16.60 -16.00
C ASP A 3 -15.01 15.12 -15.72
N TYR A 4 -15.97 14.21 -15.70
CA TYR A 4 -15.77 12.81 -15.42
C TYR A 4 -16.27 11.93 -16.58
N CYS A 5 -15.69 10.74 -16.72
CA CYS A 5 -16.15 9.72 -17.66
C CYS A 5 -16.87 8.59 -16.94
N ILE A 6 -17.87 8.00 -17.61
CA ILE A 6 -18.60 6.82 -17.15
C ILE A 6 -18.01 5.61 -17.86
N VAL A 7 -17.63 4.56 -17.10
CA VAL A 7 -17.00 3.35 -17.64
C VAL A 7 -17.83 2.13 -17.28
N ILE A 8 -18.18 1.32 -18.27
CA ILE A 8 -19.06 0.16 -18.12
C ILE A 8 -18.36 -1.04 -18.75
N PRO A 9 -17.78 -1.96 -17.95
CA PRO A 9 -17.37 -3.27 -18.47
C PRO A 9 -18.62 -4.11 -18.78
N SER A 10 -18.70 -4.72 -19.95
CA SER A 10 -19.83 -5.59 -20.31
C SER A 10 -19.38 -6.80 -21.13
N TYR A 11 -19.95 -7.97 -20.83
CA TYR A 11 -19.66 -9.22 -21.50
C TYR A 11 -20.90 -10.10 -21.65
N LYS A 12 -21.27 -10.42 -22.91
CA LYS A 12 -22.46 -11.24 -23.26
C LYS A 12 -23.80 -10.68 -22.74
N ARG A 13 -23.92 -9.35 -22.64
CA ARG A 13 -25.10 -8.65 -22.09
C ARG A 13 -25.51 -7.44 -22.92
N HIS A 14 -25.31 -7.50 -24.25
CA HIS A 14 -25.68 -6.44 -25.18
C HIS A 14 -27.18 -6.13 -25.20
N ASP A 15 -28.02 -7.11 -24.89
CA ASP A 15 -29.48 -7.00 -24.76
C ASP A 15 -29.90 -6.41 -23.40
N ILE A 16 -29.09 -6.62 -22.36
CA ILE A 16 -29.39 -6.20 -20.98
C ILE A 16 -28.98 -4.78 -20.74
N ILE A 17 -27.77 -4.41 -21.17
CA ILE A 17 -27.16 -3.10 -20.88
C ILE A 17 -28.04 -1.93 -21.30
N CYS A 18 -28.73 -2.04 -22.44
CA CYS A 18 -29.58 -0.97 -22.96
C CYS A 18 -30.86 -0.76 -22.14
N SER A 19 -31.47 -1.85 -21.66
CA SER A 19 -32.69 -1.77 -20.84
C SER A 19 -32.43 -1.53 -19.35
N LYS A 20 -31.18 -1.49 -18.93
CA LYS A 20 -30.76 -1.30 -17.54
C LYS A 20 -29.88 -0.05 -17.42
N THR A 21 -28.55 -0.22 -17.38
CA THR A 21 -27.63 0.87 -17.08
C THR A 21 -27.68 2.02 -18.08
N ILE A 22 -27.80 1.76 -19.38
CA ILE A 22 -27.94 2.82 -20.38
C ILE A 22 -29.28 3.55 -20.23
N GLN A 23 -30.39 2.83 -20.02
CA GLN A 23 -31.70 3.45 -19.79
C GLN A 23 -31.67 4.31 -18.54
N MET A 24 -31.09 3.83 -17.44
CA MET A 24 -30.89 4.63 -16.22
C MET A 24 -30.11 5.94 -16.49
N LEU A 25 -29.03 5.88 -17.27
CA LEU A 25 -28.24 7.06 -17.63
C LEU A 25 -29.05 8.05 -18.48
N ILE A 26 -29.86 7.56 -19.41
CA ILE A 26 -30.78 8.38 -20.22
C ILE A 26 -31.82 9.05 -19.31
N ASP A 27 -32.43 8.31 -18.39
CA ASP A 27 -33.43 8.83 -17.45
C ASP A 27 -32.85 9.93 -16.53
N TYR A 28 -31.54 9.84 -16.20
CA TYR A 28 -30.81 10.89 -15.47
C TYR A 28 -30.25 12.00 -16.38
N HIS A 29 -30.57 11.99 -17.69
CA HIS A 29 -30.13 12.99 -18.68
C HIS A 29 -28.60 13.10 -18.82
N ILE A 30 -27.88 11.97 -18.65
CA ILE A 30 -26.43 11.94 -18.80
C ILE A 30 -26.06 11.99 -20.29
N PRO A 31 -25.15 12.90 -20.70
CA PRO A 31 -24.62 12.92 -22.06
C PRO A 31 -23.93 11.62 -22.44
N MET A 32 -24.35 10.99 -23.52
CA MET A 32 -23.85 9.66 -23.93
C MET A 32 -22.40 9.69 -24.43
N ASP A 33 -21.86 10.82 -24.83
CA ASP A 33 -20.46 11.03 -25.20
C ASP A 33 -19.48 10.86 -24.01
N LYS A 34 -19.99 10.99 -22.78
CA LYS A 34 -19.23 10.67 -21.54
C LYS A 34 -19.18 9.18 -21.23
N VAL A 35 -19.97 8.34 -21.91
CA VAL A 35 -20.15 6.93 -21.61
C VAL A 35 -19.23 6.08 -22.48
N TYR A 36 -18.41 5.26 -21.84
CA TYR A 36 -17.47 4.32 -22.43
C TYR A 36 -17.85 2.90 -22.07
N VAL A 37 -18.26 2.10 -23.06
CA VAL A 37 -18.62 0.68 -22.88
C VAL A 37 -17.47 -0.20 -23.37
N PHE A 38 -16.89 -0.96 -22.46
CA PHE A 38 -15.74 -1.82 -22.71
C PHE A 38 -16.22 -3.24 -22.99
N VAL A 39 -15.95 -3.74 -24.20
CA VAL A 39 -16.42 -5.04 -24.68
C VAL A 39 -15.28 -5.86 -25.29
N VAL A 40 -15.44 -7.16 -25.39
CA VAL A 40 -14.49 -8.00 -26.14
C VAL A 40 -14.68 -7.84 -27.65
N LYS A 41 -13.61 -8.07 -28.43
CA LYS A 41 -13.61 -7.86 -29.89
C LYS A 41 -14.75 -8.62 -30.60
N GLU A 42 -15.02 -9.84 -30.17
CA GLU A 42 -16.02 -10.74 -30.77
C GLU A 42 -17.45 -10.23 -30.59
N GLU A 43 -17.70 -9.34 -29.64
CA GLU A 43 -19.02 -8.81 -29.34
C GLU A 43 -19.24 -7.38 -29.84
N TYR A 44 -18.18 -6.68 -30.29
CA TYR A 44 -18.23 -5.29 -30.71
C TYR A 44 -19.40 -4.96 -31.65
N GLY A 45 -19.64 -5.78 -32.68
CA GLY A 45 -20.71 -5.58 -33.63
C GLY A 45 -22.11 -5.63 -32.99
N LYS A 46 -22.30 -6.51 -32.00
CA LYS A 46 -23.58 -6.63 -31.28
C LYS A 46 -23.87 -5.40 -30.44
N TYR A 47 -22.86 -4.93 -29.69
CA TYR A 47 -23.02 -3.71 -28.89
C TYR A 47 -23.19 -2.46 -29.75
N LYS A 48 -22.50 -2.37 -30.90
CA LYS A 48 -22.63 -1.28 -31.85
C LYS A 48 -24.04 -1.16 -32.43
N SER A 49 -24.75 -2.28 -32.58
CA SER A 49 -26.13 -2.29 -33.14
C SER A 49 -27.21 -1.86 -32.13
N VAL A 50 -26.89 -1.87 -30.81
CA VAL A 50 -27.91 -1.61 -29.78
C VAL A 50 -27.64 -0.36 -28.93
N LEU A 51 -26.37 0.05 -28.79
CA LEU A 51 -26.00 1.22 -27.99
C LEU A 51 -26.32 2.55 -28.71
N PRO A 52 -26.62 3.62 -27.98
CA PRO A 52 -26.77 4.96 -28.53
C PRO A 52 -25.54 5.39 -29.35
N ASN A 53 -25.74 6.06 -30.48
CA ASN A 53 -24.68 6.43 -31.42
C ASN A 53 -23.55 7.26 -30.82
N LEU A 54 -23.82 8.02 -29.74
CA LEU A 54 -22.83 8.84 -29.06
C LEU A 54 -22.02 8.11 -28.00
N CYS A 55 -22.41 6.85 -27.65
CA CYS A 55 -21.61 6.05 -26.71
C CYS A 55 -20.27 5.63 -27.32
N ASN A 56 -19.21 5.73 -26.54
CA ASN A 56 -17.89 5.27 -26.91
C ASN A 56 -17.80 3.75 -26.66
N ILE A 57 -17.65 2.95 -27.71
CA ILE A 57 -17.45 1.50 -27.57
C ILE A 57 -15.96 1.20 -27.72
N VAL A 58 -15.36 0.65 -26.66
CA VAL A 58 -13.92 0.35 -26.60
C VAL A 58 -13.71 -1.16 -26.61
N ILE A 59 -12.87 -1.63 -27.54
CA ILE A 59 -12.45 -3.03 -27.55
C ILE A 59 -11.40 -3.24 -26.46
N GLY A 60 -11.79 -3.96 -25.43
CA GLY A 60 -10.97 -4.32 -24.29
C GLY A 60 -10.60 -5.81 -24.27
N VAL A 61 -10.56 -6.42 -23.09
CA VAL A 61 -10.08 -7.78 -22.85
C VAL A 61 -11.12 -8.64 -22.13
N LYS A 62 -11.02 -9.97 -22.24
CA LYS A 62 -11.91 -10.90 -21.53
C LYS A 62 -11.48 -11.05 -20.06
N GLY A 63 -12.46 -11.15 -19.15
CA GLY A 63 -12.30 -11.30 -17.70
C GLY A 63 -12.50 -9.96 -16.98
N ILE A 64 -13.31 -9.97 -15.92
CA ILE A 64 -13.70 -8.73 -15.22
C ILE A 64 -12.49 -8.02 -14.57
N ASP A 65 -11.59 -8.77 -13.97
CA ASP A 65 -10.35 -8.29 -13.39
C ASP A 65 -9.45 -7.61 -14.44
N LYS A 66 -9.20 -8.32 -15.54
CA LYS A 66 -8.37 -7.84 -16.65
C LYS A 66 -9.03 -6.67 -17.39
N GLN A 67 -10.36 -6.70 -17.56
CA GLN A 67 -11.09 -5.61 -18.18
C GLN A 67 -11.01 -4.33 -17.33
N ARG A 68 -11.12 -4.44 -16.02
CA ARG A 68 -10.94 -3.30 -15.11
C ARG A 68 -9.49 -2.79 -15.08
N ASP A 69 -8.49 -3.69 -15.20
CA ASP A 69 -7.08 -3.31 -15.37
C ASP A 69 -6.86 -2.55 -16.69
N PHE A 70 -7.52 -3.03 -17.77
CA PHE A 70 -7.48 -2.36 -19.08
C PHE A 70 -8.11 -0.97 -19.01
N ILE A 71 -9.28 -0.82 -18.36
CA ILE A 71 -9.92 0.48 -18.10
C ILE A 71 -8.95 1.42 -17.35
N GLY A 72 -8.32 0.95 -16.29
CA GLY A 72 -7.34 1.73 -15.54
C GLY A 72 -6.14 2.20 -16.36
N SER A 73 -5.69 1.37 -17.33
CA SER A 73 -4.60 1.73 -18.25
C SER A 73 -5.04 2.67 -19.37
N TYR A 74 -6.31 2.59 -19.78
CA TYR A 74 -6.88 3.39 -20.88
C TYR A 74 -7.01 4.88 -20.55
N PHE A 75 -7.43 5.20 -19.35
CA PHE A 75 -7.58 6.58 -18.89
C PHE A 75 -6.30 7.13 -18.27
N GLU A 76 -6.17 8.47 -18.22
CA GLU A 76 -5.01 9.10 -17.60
C GLU A 76 -4.99 8.89 -16.08
N ASP A 77 -3.79 8.99 -15.50
CA ASP A 77 -3.64 8.95 -14.04
C ASP A 77 -4.30 10.20 -13.43
N GLY A 78 -5.12 10.00 -12.40
CA GLY A 78 -5.91 11.06 -11.79
C GLY A 78 -7.21 11.41 -12.52
N GLN A 79 -7.56 10.77 -13.63
CA GLN A 79 -8.84 10.97 -14.33
C GLN A 79 -10.02 10.64 -13.42
N PRO A 80 -11.03 11.53 -13.26
CA PRO A 80 -12.26 11.21 -12.53
C PRO A 80 -13.12 10.22 -13.32
N LEU A 81 -13.52 9.11 -12.68
CA LEU A 81 -14.30 8.05 -13.30
C LEU A 81 -15.49 7.64 -12.42
N LEU A 82 -16.65 7.43 -13.05
CA LEU A 82 -17.77 6.68 -12.51
C LEU A 82 -17.80 5.29 -13.18
N SER A 83 -17.48 4.24 -12.44
CA SER A 83 -17.61 2.86 -12.94
C SER A 83 -18.97 2.29 -12.55
N LEU A 84 -19.68 1.75 -13.53
CA LEU A 84 -20.98 1.10 -13.38
C LEU A 84 -20.93 -0.31 -13.99
N ASP A 85 -21.60 -1.28 -13.37
CA ASP A 85 -21.88 -2.55 -14.03
C ASP A 85 -23.03 -2.37 -15.06
N ASP A 86 -23.20 -3.33 -15.96
CA ASP A 86 -24.12 -3.25 -17.09
C ASP A 86 -25.60 -3.57 -16.73
N ASP A 87 -25.89 -3.90 -15.48
CA ASP A 87 -27.21 -4.34 -15.00
C ASP A 87 -27.83 -3.44 -13.91
N ILE A 88 -27.33 -2.21 -13.76
CA ILE A 88 -27.88 -1.24 -12.79
C ILE A 88 -29.22 -0.71 -13.28
N VAL A 89 -30.24 -0.83 -12.43
CA VAL A 89 -31.60 -0.35 -12.73
C VAL A 89 -31.81 1.09 -12.25
N SER A 90 -31.39 1.37 -11.02
CA SER A 90 -31.54 2.69 -10.40
C SER A 90 -30.64 2.81 -9.17
N LEU A 91 -30.37 4.05 -8.77
CA LEU A 91 -29.75 4.36 -7.50
C LEU A 91 -30.79 4.93 -6.54
N HIS A 92 -30.78 4.51 -5.30
CA HIS A 92 -31.74 4.92 -4.30
C HIS A 92 -31.05 5.58 -3.12
N GLN A 93 -31.75 6.52 -2.50
CA GLN A 93 -31.32 7.16 -1.26
C GLN A 93 -32.28 6.86 -0.12
N LEU A 94 -31.77 6.85 1.11
CA LEU A 94 -32.58 6.79 2.32
C LEU A 94 -33.52 8.00 2.38
N ASP A 95 -34.80 7.77 2.58
CA ASP A 95 -35.75 8.85 2.87
C ASP A 95 -35.46 9.39 4.27
N ILE A 96 -34.92 10.61 4.33
CA ILE A 96 -34.44 11.22 5.59
C ILE A 96 -35.61 11.53 6.54
N GLU A 97 -36.78 11.89 5.99
CA GLU A 97 -37.96 12.21 6.77
C GLU A 97 -38.64 10.94 7.32
N ASN A 98 -38.71 9.92 6.49
CA ASN A 98 -39.39 8.69 6.81
C ASN A 98 -38.45 7.47 6.69
N LYS A 99 -37.47 7.34 7.60
CA LYS A 99 -36.37 6.37 7.61
C LYS A 99 -36.76 4.88 7.43
N THR A 100 -37.93 4.59 6.89
CA THR A 100 -38.49 3.26 6.63
C THR A 100 -38.56 2.85 5.17
N LYS A 101 -38.03 3.68 4.26
CA LYS A 101 -38.01 3.40 2.82
C LYS A 101 -36.83 4.09 2.13
N THR A 102 -36.58 3.67 0.91
CA THR A 102 -35.66 4.33 0.00
C THR A 102 -36.42 4.96 -1.17
N THR A 103 -35.90 6.05 -1.72
CA THR A 103 -36.44 6.73 -2.90
C THR A 103 -35.33 6.82 -3.97
N PRO A 104 -35.68 6.81 -5.28
CA PRO A 104 -34.70 7.07 -6.31
C PRO A 104 -33.98 8.41 -6.08
N ILE A 105 -32.67 8.47 -6.38
CA ILE A 105 -31.94 9.74 -6.35
C ILE A 105 -32.51 10.70 -7.40
N LYS A 106 -32.42 12.01 -7.16
CA LYS A 106 -33.00 13.02 -8.06
C LYS A 106 -32.08 13.34 -9.26
N CYS A 107 -30.76 13.32 -9.06
CA CYS A 107 -29.80 13.72 -10.06
C CYS A 107 -28.48 12.95 -9.87
N LEU A 108 -28.04 12.23 -10.90
CA LEU A 108 -26.80 11.45 -10.85
C LEU A 108 -25.56 12.37 -10.91
N ASP A 109 -25.57 13.41 -11.78
CA ASP A 109 -24.47 14.36 -11.87
C ASP A 109 -24.19 15.04 -10.52
N THR A 110 -25.24 15.48 -9.82
CA THR A 110 -25.10 16.10 -8.50
C THR A 110 -24.44 15.11 -7.51
N LEU A 111 -24.92 13.88 -7.45
CA LEU A 111 -24.34 12.84 -6.58
C LEU A 111 -22.85 12.63 -6.88
N VAL A 112 -22.48 12.52 -8.16
CA VAL A 112 -21.10 12.28 -8.59
C VAL A 112 -20.20 13.46 -8.25
N TYR A 113 -20.61 14.70 -8.57
CA TYR A 113 -19.82 15.89 -8.25
C TYR A 113 -19.64 16.12 -6.74
N GLU A 114 -20.71 15.95 -5.96
CA GLU A 114 -20.62 16.03 -4.49
C GLU A 114 -19.68 14.96 -3.93
N THR A 115 -19.69 13.76 -4.52
CA THR A 115 -18.80 12.68 -4.10
C THR A 115 -17.34 13.01 -4.42
N PHE A 116 -17.03 13.55 -5.60
CA PHE A 116 -15.68 14.03 -5.93
C PHE A 116 -15.24 15.18 -5.01
N PHE A 117 -16.15 16.11 -4.67
CA PHE A 117 -15.85 17.15 -3.71
C PHE A 117 -15.48 16.59 -2.34
N LYS A 118 -16.24 15.59 -1.84
CA LYS A 118 -15.93 14.88 -0.59
C LYS A 118 -14.60 14.11 -0.67
N LEU A 119 -14.33 13.41 -1.78
CA LEU A 119 -13.06 12.73 -2.00
C LEU A 119 -11.88 13.70 -1.90
N ASN A 120 -11.96 14.85 -2.55
CA ASN A 120 -10.92 15.88 -2.49
C ASN A 120 -10.76 16.45 -1.08
N SER A 121 -11.85 16.72 -0.37
CA SER A 121 -11.80 17.29 0.98
C SER A 121 -11.14 16.35 2.00
N HIS A 122 -11.23 15.03 1.76
CA HIS A 122 -10.63 13.99 2.61
C HIS A 122 -9.31 13.43 2.04
N GLU A 123 -8.82 13.94 0.91
CA GLU A 123 -7.63 13.43 0.19
C GLU A 123 -7.74 11.93 -0.13
N LEU A 124 -8.94 11.45 -0.47
CA LEU A 124 -9.24 10.07 -0.87
C LEU A 124 -9.43 9.96 -2.37
N ASN A 125 -9.24 8.76 -2.92
CA ASN A 125 -9.38 8.52 -4.35
C ASN A 125 -10.47 7.50 -4.70
N LEU A 126 -11.10 6.83 -3.73
CA LEU A 126 -12.17 5.86 -3.99
C LEU A 126 -13.39 6.12 -3.11
N ALA A 127 -14.53 6.19 -3.75
CA ALA A 127 -15.85 6.18 -3.10
C ALA A 127 -16.74 5.08 -3.67
N GLY A 128 -17.72 4.67 -2.87
CA GLY A 128 -18.78 3.78 -3.29
C GLY A 128 -20.03 3.91 -2.45
N LEU A 129 -21.04 3.14 -2.82
CA LEU A 129 -22.37 3.17 -2.24
C LEU A 129 -22.54 2.05 -1.21
N TYR A 130 -23.63 2.09 -0.46
CA TYR A 130 -23.99 0.98 0.40
C TYR A 130 -24.37 -0.25 -0.47
N PRO A 131 -23.81 -1.45 -0.20
CA PRO A 131 -23.92 -2.58 -1.13
C PRO A 131 -25.29 -3.27 -1.17
N VAL A 132 -26.20 -2.93 -0.26
CA VAL A 132 -27.50 -3.60 -0.12
C VAL A 132 -28.65 -2.59 -0.16
N ASN A 133 -29.62 -2.82 -1.05
CA ASN A 133 -30.84 -2.00 -1.11
C ASN A 133 -31.83 -2.45 -0.02
N ASN A 134 -31.52 -2.05 1.21
CA ASN A 134 -32.42 -2.27 2.34
C ASN A 134 -32.28 -1.08 3.31
N TYR A 135 -33.34 -0.29 3.45
CA TYR A 135 -33.37 0.92 4.30
C TYR A 135 -32.93 0.65 5.74
N TYR A 136 -33.17 -0.53 6.27
CA TYR A 136 -32.82 -0.90 7.65
C TYR A 136 -31.32 -0.78 7.92
N PHE A 137 -30.47 -1.02 6.92
CA PHE A 137 -29.01 -0.93 7.03
C PHE A 137 -28.45 0.42 6.61
N LEU A 138 -29.24 1.24 5.90
CA LEU A 138 -28.79 2.55 5.47
C LEU A 138 -28.71 3.52 6.65
N LYS A 139 -27.79 4.46 6.56
CA LYS A 139 -27.55 5.50 7.56
C LYS A 139 -27.29 6.83 6.88
N ASP A 140 -27.83 7.89 7.46
CA ASP A 140 -27.60 9.26 6.97
C ASP A 140 -26.24 9.78 7.44
N ASN A 141 -25.18 9.10 7.00
CA ASN A 141 -23.80 9.51 7.24
C ASN A 141 -22.85 8.90 6.21
N ASP A 142 -21.70 9.50 6.05
CA ASP A 142 -20.59 8.94 5.30
C ASP A 142 -19.58 8.27 6.22
N THR A 143 -18.80 7.35 5.69
CA THR A 143 -17.65 6.76 6.41
C THR A 143 -16.40 6.85 5.54
N ILE A 144 -15.27 7.13 6.17
CA ILE A 144 -13.96 7.28 5.52
C ILE A 144 -12.92 6.27 6.03
N ASP A 145 -13.37 5.20 6.68
CA ASP A 145 -12.54 4.09 7.18
C ASP A 145 -12.54 2.89 6.21
N LEU A 146 -12.03 1.75 6.66
CA LEU A 146 -12.07 0.52 5.85
C LEU A 146 -13.51 0.00 5.76
N ARG A 147 -14.17 0.26 4.65
CA ARG A 147 -15.48 -0.27 4.27
C ARG A 147 -15.41 -0.91 2.90
N PHE A 148 -16.06 -2.04 2.76
CA PHE A 148 -16.20 -2.68 1.46
C PHE A 148 -16.90 -1.75 0.46
N ILE A 149 -16.26 -1.54 -0.68
CA ILE A 149 -16.80 -0.83 -1.83
C ILE A 149 -17.12 -1.86 -2.91
N ILE A 150 -18.41 -2.06 -3.16
CA ILE A 150 -18.88 -3.03 -4.16
C ILE A 150 -18.48 -2.60 -5.57
N GLY A 151 -18.08 -3.55 -6.39
CA GLY A 151 -17.60 -3.31 -7.74
C GLY A 151 -18.65 -2.72 -8.69
N GLN A 152 -19.93 -2.91 -8.40
CA GLN A 152 -21.05 -2.48 -9.25
C GLN A 152 -21.11 -0.95 -9.48
N VAL A 153 -20.81 -0.15 -8.46
CA VAL A 153 -20.74 1.33 -8.56
C VAL A 153 -19.56 1.86 -7.80
N LYS A 154 -18.63 2.47 -8.51
CA LYS A 154 -17.44 3.13 -7.94
C LYS A 154 -17.28 4.53 -8.52
N ILE A 155 -17.03 5.51 -7.66
CA ILE A 155 -16.68 6.88 -8.03
C ILE A 155 -15.24 7.08 -7.57
N TYR A 156 -14.31 7.32 -8.50
CA TYR A 156 -12.90 7.29 -8.13
C TYR A 156 -12.02 8.13 -9.05
N TYR A 157 -10.88 8.53 -8.54
CA TYR A 157 -9.78 9.04 -9.35
C TYR A 157 -8.92 7.85 -9.81
N ASN A 158 -8.77 7.67 -11.11
CA ASN A 158 -7.95 6.62 -11.68
C ASN A 158 -6.50 6.68 -11.17
N LYS A 159 -6.04 5.64 -10.50
CA LYS A 159 -4.66 5.51 -10.04
C LYS A 159 -4.05 4.28 -10.72
N LYS A 160 -3.37 4.50 -11.86
CA LYS A 160 -2.86 3.42 -12.72
C LYS A 160 -2.08 2.35 -11.97
N HIS A 161 -1.29 2.74 -10.94
CA HIS A 161 -0.52 1.80 -10.13
C HIS A 161 -1.38 0.92 -9.20
N LEU A 162 -2.61 1.35 -8.87
CA LEU A 162 -3.56 0.58 -8.06
C LEU A 162 -4.48 -0.30 -8.91
N GLU A 163 -4.61 -0.02 -10.21
CA GLU A 163 -5.54 -0.65 -11.14
C GLU A 163 -5.01 -1.98 -11.72
N LYS A 164 -4.07 -2.65 -11.07
CA LYS A 164 -3.58 -4.00 -11.43
C LYS A 164 -4.09 -5.01 -10.41
N ARG A 165 -4.95 -5.93 -10.84
CA ARG A 165 -5.62 -6.90 -9.96
C ARG A 165 -4.92 -8.26 -10.00
N GLN A 166 -4.95 -8.96 -8.87
CA GLN A 166 -4.40 -10.31 -8.72
C GLN A 166 -5.48 -11.35 -8.39
N PHE A 167 -6.69 -10.88 -8.10
CA PHE A 167 -7.82 -11.71 -7.71
C PHE A 167 -8.98 -11.48 -8.67
N TYR A 168 -9.52 -12.57 -9.21
CA TYR A 168 -10.60 -12.54 -10.19
C TYR A 168 -11.99 -12.45 -9.53
N LEU A 169 -12.22 -13.30 -8.53
CA LEU A 169 -13.51 -13.35 -7.81
C LEU A 169 -13.62 -12.38 -6.65
N LEU A 170 -12.50 -11.79 -6.22
CA LEU A 170 -12.39 -10.86 -5.10
C LEU A 170 -11.78 -9.51 -5.53
N GLU A 171 -11.98 -9.13 -6.80
CA GLU A 171 -11.36 -7.94 -7.40
C GLU A 171 -11.82 -6.63 -6.72
N ASP A 172 -13.06 -6.57 -6.26
CA ASP A 172 -13.64 -5.42 -5.57
C ASP A 172 -13.13 -5.29 -4.13
N TYR A 173 -12.91 -6.41 -3.43
CA TYR A 173 -12.22 -6.43 -2.14
C TYR A 173 -10.77 -5.97 -2.29
N GLU A 174 -10.08 -6.45 -3.32
CA GLU A 174 -8.70 -6.03 -3.59
C GLU A 174 -8.62 -4.55 -3.94
N THR A 175 -9.50 -4.06 -4.81
CA THR A 175 -9.60 -2.64 -5.15
C THR A 175 -9.83 -1.80 -3.90
N THR A 176 -10.79 -2.17 -3.06
CA THR A 176 -11.07 -1.47 -1.80
C THR A 176 -9.82 -1.38 -0.91
N LEU A 177 -9.12 -2.50 -0.72
CA LEU A 177 -7.92 -2.53 0.11
C LEU A 177 -6.76 -1.74 -0.47
N LYS A 178 -6.52 -1.81 -1.78
CA LYS A 178 -5.44 -1.04 -2.43
C LYS A 178 -5.63 0.46 -2.25
N TYR A 179 -6.83 0.97 -2.49
CA TYR A 179 -7.12 2.39 -2.26
C TYR A 179 -7.06 2.76 -0.77
N TYR A 180 -7.61 1.91 0.11
CA TYR A 180 -7.49 2.12 1.55
C TYR A 180 -6.05 2.19 2.02
N LEU A 181 -5.18 1.30 1.55
CA LEU A 181 -3.77 1.29 1.92
C LEU A 181 -3.04 2.53 1.38
N ASN A 182 -3.36 2.96 0.17
CA ASN A 182 -2.77 4.14 -0.46
C ASN A 182 -3.20 5.45 0.21
N ASP A 183 -4.48 5.56 0.58
CA ASP A 183 -5.08 6.83 1.02
C ASP A 183 -5.31 6.90 2.54
N GLY A 184 -5.27 5.78 3.24
CA GLY A 184 -5.64 5.70 4.65
C GLY A 184 -7.14 5.57 4.90
N GLY A 185 -7.97 5.57 3.86
CA GLY A 185 -9.42 5.45 3.91
C GLY A 185 -10.05 5.21 2.55
N VAL A 186 -11.33 4.87 2.55
CA VAL A 186 -12.23 4.90 1.39
C VAL A 186 -13.53 5.56 1.81
N LEU A 187 -14.13 6.34 0.91
CA LEU A 187 -15.40 7.00 1.20
C LEU A 187 -16.55 6.07 0.87
N ARG A 188 -17.43 5.79 1.83
CA ARG A 188 -18.69 5.09 1.57
C ARG A 188 -19.87 5.94 1.97
N LEU A 189 -20.74 6.20 0.97
CA LEU A 189 -22.01 6.88 1.15
C LEU A 189 -23.01 5.87 1.71
N ASN A 190 -23.30 5.93 3.02
CA ASN A 190 -24.14 4.93 3.67
C ASN A 190 -25.64 5.21 3.52
N ASN A 191 -26.02 6.35 2.98
CA ASN A 191 -27.40 6.72 2.69
C ASN A 191 -27.83 6.45 1.25
N ILE A 192 -26.90 6.01 0.38
CA ILE A 192 -27.16 5.71 -1.03
C ILE A 192 -26.92 4.23 -1.28
N CYS A 193 -27.80 3.57 -2.01
CA CYS A 193 -27.68 2.15 -2.37
C CYS A 193 -28.02 1.89 -3.83
N ILE A 194 -27.70 0.69 -4.30
CA ILE A 194 -27.85 0.25 -5.68
C ILE A 194 -29.10 -0.65 -5.76
N ASN A 195 -29.96 -0.40 -6.74
CA ASN A 195 -31.02 -1.31 -7.13
C ASN A 195 -30.60 -2.03 -8.42
N ALA A 196 -30.13 -3.26 -8.27
CA ALA A 196 -29.71 -4.14 -9.36
C ALA A 196 -30.29 -5.54 -9.18
N ASN A 197 -30.57 -6.24 -10.27
CA ASN A 197 -31.05 -7.62 -10.25
C ASN A 197 -29.85 -8.57 -10.31
N ILE A 198 -29.28 -8.90 -9.16
CA ILE A 198 -27.97 -9.56 -9.04
C ILE A 198 -27.97 -11.05 -9.45
N ASP A 199 -29.08 -11.79 -9.25
CA ASP A 199 -29.02 -13.27 -9.18
C ASP A 199 -29.64 -14.04 -10.33
N THR A 200 -30.15 -13.39 -11.39
CA THR A 200 -30.92 -14.10 -12.42
C THR A 200 -30.45 -13.92 -13.88
N LEU A 201 -29.40 -13.11 -14.08
CA LEU A 201 -28.98 -12.73 -15.43
C LEU A 201 -27.91 -13.68 -15.99
N LYS A 202 -28.11 -14.15 -17.24
CA LYS A 202 -27.06 -14.88 -17.99
C LYS A 202 -25.91 -13.95 -18.36
N GLY A 203 -24.68 -14.49 -18.43
CA GLY A 203 -23.45 -13.73 -18.71
C GLY A 203 -22.71 -13.30 -17.46
N GLY A 204 -21.63 -12.52 -17.61
CA GLY A 204 -20.80 -12.11 -16.51
C GLY A 204 -19.68 -13.11 -16.18
N ILE A 205 -19.50 -13.47 -14.91
CA ILE A 205 -18.42 -14.38 -14.46
C ILE A 205 -18.79 -15.84 -14.78
N GLU A 206 -18.16 -16.43 -15.79
CA GLU A 206 -18.49 -17.79 -16.30
C GLU A 206 -17.93 -18.92 -15.41
N ASP A 207 -16.84 -18.73 -14.69
CA ASP A 207 -16.05 -19.78 -14.02
C ASP A 207 -16.10 -19.71 -12.47
N ARG A 208 -17.23 -19.32 -11.90
CA ARG A 208 -17.39 -19.20 -10.44
C ARG A 208 -17.67 -20.56 -9.79
N THR A 209 -16.64 -21.41 -9.65
CA THR A 209 -16.76 -22.65 -8.87
C THR A 209 -16.40 -22.41 -7.40
N LEU A 210 -16.96 -23.24 -6.50
CA LEU A 210 -16.70 -23.15 -5.08
C LEU A 210 -15.21 -23.42 -4.76
N GLU A 211 -14.56 -24.33 -5.49
CA GLU A 211 -13.15 -24.66 -5.33
C GLU A 211 -12.27 -23.47 -5.66
N LYS A 212 -12.48 -22.85 -6.84
CA LYS A 212 -11.76 -21.63 -7.24
C LYS A 212 -11.97 -20.50 -6.22
N LYS A 213 -13.20 -20.34 -5.72
CA LYS A 213 -13.49 -19.33 -4.69
C LYS A 213 -12.73 -19.62 -3.39
N LYS A 214 -12.68 -20.88 -2.94
CA LYS A 214 -11.90 -21.28 -1.75
C LYS A 214 -10.41 -20.99 -1.91
N GLU A 215 -9.83 -21.31 -3.06
CA GLU A 215 -8.42 -21.03 -3.34
C GLU A 215 -8.12 -19.52 -3.33
N GLU A 216 -8.96 -18.71 -3.99
CA GLU A 216 -8.80 -17.26 -4.00
C GLU A 216 -8.97 -16.64 -2.61
N VAL A 217 -9.97 -17.08 -1.83
CA VAL A 217 -10.19 -16.62 -0.46
C VAL A 217 -8.98 -16.94 0.44
N ALA A 218 -8.41 -18.14 0.32
CA ALA A 218 -7.23 -18.53 1.09
C ALA A 218 -6.00 -17.67 0.71
N ARG A 219 -5.80 -17.44 -0.59
CA ARG A 219 -4.72 -16.61 -1.14
C ARG A 219 -4.90 -15.15 -0.74
N PHE A 220 -6.12 -14.62 -0.79
CA PHE A 220 -6.48 -13.28 -0.38
C PHE A 220 -6.25 -13.07 1.13
N LYS A 221 -6.73 -14.02 1.95
CA LYS A 221 -6.51 -14.02 3.40
C LYS A 221 -5.02 -14.03 3.73
N LYS A 222 -4.22 -14.87 3.05
CA LYS A 222 -2.76 -14.89 3.24
C LYS A 222 -2.11 -13.54 2.95
N LYS A 223 -2.55 -12.84 1.90
CA LYS A 223 -1.98 -11.54 1.50
C LYS A 223 -2.44 -10.40 2.40
N TYR A 224 -3.70 -10.39 2.82
CA TYR A 224 -4.34 -9.30 3.56
C TYR A 224 -4.81 -9.72 4.95
N ASP A 225 -4.03 -10.57 5.64
CA ASP A 225 -4.38 -11.22 6.90
C ASP A 225 -4.91 -10.25 7.97
N ASN A 226 -4.24 -9.12 8.14
CA ASN A 226 -4.58 -8.09 9.14
C ASN A 226 -5.87 -7.30 8.82
N TYR A 227 -6.40 -7.40 7.60
CA TYR A 227 -7.50 -6.55 7.10
C TYR A 227 -8.80 -7.30 6.90
N CYS A 228 -8.77 -8.63 6.93
CA CYS A 228 -9.95 -9.43 6.63
C CYS A 228 -10.00 -10.70 7.44
N GLU A 229 -11.19 -11.27 7.50
CA GLU A 229 -11.42 -12.62 8.01
C GLU A 229 -12.23 -13.43 6.99
N ILE A 230 -12.11 -14.74 7.06
CA ILE A 230 -12.91 -15.66 6.24
C ILE A 230 -14.29 -15.79 6.89
N LYS A 231 -15.33 -15.63 6.07
CA LYS A 231 -16.73 -15.86 6.44
C LYS A 231 -17.23 -17.09 5.72
N THR A 232 -17.74 -18.05 6.47
CA THR A 232 -18.41 -19.24 5.94
C THR A 232 -19.89 -19.19 6.30
N LYS A 233 -20.76 -19.46 5.32
CA LYS A 233 -22.22 -19.57 5.51
C LYS A 233 -22.78 -20.57 4.51
N ASP A 234 -23.55 -21.55 4.95
CA ASP A 234 -24.36 -22.48 4.13
C ASP A 234 -23.58 -23.07 2.96
N ASN A 235 -22.53 -23.60 2.91
CA ASN A 235 -21.70 -24.08 1.78
C ASN A 235 -21.04 -22.98 0.92
N ASP A 236 -21.12 -21.70 1.29
CA ASP A 236 -20.37 -20.63 0.63
C ASP A 236 -19.24 -20.13 1.53
N ILE A 237 -18.20 -19.58 0.90
CA ILE A 237 -17.04 -18.98 1.55
C ILE A 237 -16.80 -17.58 0.96
N ASP A 238 -16.53 -16.62 1.82
CA ASP A 238 -16.30 -15.24 1.41
C ASP A 238 -15.35 -14.52 2.35
N ILE A 239 -15.02 -13.27 2.04
CA ILE A 239 -14.21 -12.38 2.83
C ILE A 239 -15.10 -11.36 3.55
N ARG A 240 -14.74 -11.05 4.80
CA ARG A 240 -15.25 -9.90 5.53
C ARG A 240 -14.09 -8.97 5.88
N LEU A 241 -14.15 -7.71 5.43
CA LEU A 241 -13.18 -6.69 5.81
C LEU A 241 -13.37 -6.29 7.28
N LEU A 242 -12.27 -6.15 7.99
CA LEU A 242 -12.27 -5.73 9.40
C LEU A 242 -12.40 -4.22 9.51
N LYS A 243 -13.38 -3.75 10.26
CA LYS A 243 -13.58 -2.30 10.52
C LYS A 243 -12.38 -1.67 11.24
N THR A 244 -11.74 -2.44 12.11
CA THR A 244 -10.56 -2.07 12.89
C THR A 244 -9.48 -3.12 12.70
N PRO A 245 -8.65 -3.02 11.64
CA PRO A 245 -7.58 -3.98 11.40
C PRO A 245 -6.55 -3.97 12.54
N THR A 246 -6.07 -5.16 12.92
CA THR A 246 -4.93 -5.28 13.86
C THR A 246 -3.64 -5.20 13.07
N LEU A 247 -3.04 -4.01 13.03
CA LEU A 247 -1.87 -3.75 12.21
C LEU A 247 -0.57 -4.08 12.96
N THR A 248 0.34 -4.74 12.29
CA THR A 248 1.72 -4.88 12.75
C THR A 248 2.37 -3.51 12.84
N THR A 249 3.03 -3.21 13.94
CA THR A 249 3.68 -1.91 14.17
C THR A 249 5.15 -2.00 13.78
N LEU A 250 5.59 -1.08 12.93
CA LEU A 250 6.99 -0.79 12.69
C LEU A 250 7.42 0.38 13.57
N THR A 251 8.60 0.28 14.17
CA THR A 251 9.12 1.32 15.05
C THR A 251 10.43 1.87 14.51
N ALA A 252 10.53 3.19 14.51
CA ALA A 252 11.71 3.92 14.09
C ALA A 252 12.05 5.05 15.08
N LEU A 253 13.25 5.60 14.98
CA LEU A 253 13.71 6.79 15.68
C LEU A 253 14.01 7.89 14.66
N TRP A 254 13.64 9.13 14.99
CA TRP A 254 14.06 10.31 14.25
C TRP A 254 14.51 11.43 15.18
N ILE A 255 15.74 11.89 14.99
CA ILE A 255 16.33 13.00 15.72
C ILE A 255 16.59 14.12 14.71
N GLY A 256 15.83 15.20 14.78
CA GLY A 256 15.94 16.32 13.86
C GLY A 256 14.63 17.07 13.67
N LYS A 257 14.72 18.33 13.22
CA LYS A 257 13.55 19.22 13.04
C LYS A 257 12.75 18.91 11.79
N VAL A 258 13.36 18.36 10.75
CA VAL A 258 12.73 18.03 9.45
C VAL A 258 13.23 16.69 8.98
N ILE A 259 12.41 16.00 8.22
CA ILE A 259 12.82 14.79 7.48
C ILE A 259 13.25 15.16 6.06
N ASN A 260 14.12 14.35 5.48
CA ASN A 260 14.53 14.48 4.10
C ASN A 260 13.66 13.60 3.18
N PRO A 261 13.74 13.74 1.84
CA PRO A 261 12.92 12.98 0.90
C PRO A 261 13.07 11.45 0.96
N ILE A 262 14.24 10.93 1.39
CA ILE A 262 14.45 9.49 1.57
C ILE A 262 13.56 8.97 2.69
N VAL A 263 13.61 9.62 3.83
CA VAL A 263 12.84 9.29 5.04
C VAL A 263 11.34 9.42 4.75
N GLU A 264 10.94 10.44 4.01
CA GLU A 264 9.56 10.63 3.60
C GLU A 264 9.04 9.45 2.77
N VAL A 265 9.78 9.05 1.74
CA VAL A 265 9.44 7.89 0.89
C VAL A 265 9.44 6.59 1.71
N ALA A 266 10.40 6.41 2.61
CA ALA A 266 10.46 5.23 3.48
C ALA A 266 9.20 5.13 4.36
N TRP A 267 8.85 6.17 5.11
CA TRP A 267 7.66 6.14 5.97
C TRP A 267 6.37 5.97 5.17
N LEU A 268 6.26 6.61 3.99
CA LEU A 268 5.13 6.39 3.08
C LEU A 268 5.05 4.94 2.61
N SER A 269 6.19 4.31 2.28
CA SER A 269 6.22 2.91 1.87
C SER A 269 5.68 1.98 2.95
N TRP A 270 6.08 2.19 4.22
CA TRP A 270 5.58 1.39 5.35
C TRP A 270 4.07 1.50 5.54
N LEU A 271 3.57 2.74 5.45
CA LEU A 271 2.14 3.02 5.58
C LEU A 271 1.33 2.40 4.43
N LYS A 272 1.84 2.50 3.19
CA LYS A 272 1.18 1.93 2.00
C LYS A 272 1.28 0.41 1.93
N GLN A 273 2.30 -0.20 2.57
CA GLN A 273 2.35 -1.64 2.79
C GLN A 273 1.43 -2.11 3.94
N GLY A 274 0.73 -1.20 4.58
CA GLY A 274 -0.32 -1.54 5.54
C GLY A 274 0.11 -1.62 7.00
N TYR A 275 1.32 -1.17 7.32
CA TYR A 275 1.80 -1.15 8.70
C TYR A 275 1.26 0.04 9.49
N LYS A 276 1.16 -0.13 10.79
CA LYS A 276 1.15 0.99 11.73
C LYS A 276 2.60 1.43 11.95
N VAL A 277 2.85 2.71 11.87
CA VAL A 277 4.19 3.29 12.01
C VAL A 277 4.26 4.09 13.30
N CYS A 278 5.15 3.70 14.19
CA CYS A 278 5.43 4.41 15.43
C CYS A 278 6.82 5.02 15.36
N VAL A 279 6.90 6.33 15.18
CA VAL A 279 8.20 7.02 15.15
C VAL A 279 8.44 7.69 16.51
N TYR A 280 9.53 7.31 17.17
CA TYR A 280 10.02 8.03 18.32
C TYR A 280 10.81 9.24 17.84
N ILE A 281 10.46 10.42 18.32
CA ILE A 281 10.99 11.67 17.81
C ILE A 281 11.66 12.49 18.92
N SER A 282 12.70 13.23 18.50
CA SER A 282 13.25 14.37 19.24
C SER A 282 13.26 15.57 18.30
N ASN A 283 12.59 16.65 18.68
CA ASN A 283 12.55 17.95 17.99
C ASN A 283 11.90 17.98 16.58
N LEU A 284 11.16 16.96 16.14
CA LEU A 284 10.50 16.97 14.83
C LEU A 284 9.37 18.00 14.78
N ASP A 285 9.42 18.92 13.80
CA ASP A 285 8.33 19.81 13.43
C ASP A 285 7.31 19.08 12.52
N LYS A 286 6.25 18.59 13.11
CA LYS A 286 5.19 17.83 12.38
C LYS A 286 4.47 18.70 11.34
N GLY A 287 4.46 20.01 11.50
CA GLY A 287 3.86 20.94 10.54
C GLY A 287 4.60 20.99 9.19
N LYS A 288 5.88 20.59 9.17
CA LYS A 288 6.71 20.52 7.96
C LYS A 288 6.64 19.18 7.21
N LEU A 289 5.90 18.20 7.75
CA LEU A 289 5.69 16.95 7.04
C LEU A 289 4.88 17.20 5.77
N HIS A 290 5.22 16.47 4.71
CA HIS A 290 4.47 16.50 3.47
C HIS A 290 3.01 16.03 3.68
N LYS A 291 2.06 16.57 2.90
CA LYS A 291 0.63 16.23 3.01
C LYS A 291 0.35 14.72 2.93
N SER A 292 1.10 14.00 2.10
CA SER A 292 0.97 12.54 1.93
C SER A 292 1.21 11.76 3.23
N LEU A 293 2.06 12.25 4.15
CA LEU A 293 2.27 11.68 5.48
C LEU A 293 1.24 12.19 6.50
N ARG A 294 0.89 13.48 6.42
CA ARG A 294 0.00 14.11 7.41
C ARG A 294 -1.37 13.44 7.52
N LYS A 295 -1.91 12.95 6.40
CA LYS A 295 -3.19 12.22 6.37
C LYS A 295 -3.20 10.93 7.22
N PHE A 296 -2.04 10.33 7.51
CA PHE A 296 -1.93 9.14 8.34
C PHE A 296 -1.72 9.44 9.84
N ILE A 297 -1.48 10.70 10.22
CA ILE A 297 -1.22 11.08 11.62
C ILE A 297 -2.45 10.72 12.48
N ASN A 298 -2.18 10.15 13.67
CA ASN A 298 -3.14 9.64 14.65
C ASN A 298 -3.98 8.44 14.21
N ASN A 299 -3.90 8.02 12.96
CA ASN A 299 -4.48 6.78 12.48
C ASN A 299 -3.41 5.66 12.43
N ARG A 300 -2.54 5.71 11.42
CA ARG A 300 -1.48 4.71 11.23
C ARG A 300 -0.07 5.25 11.47
N LEU A 301 0.11 6.56 11.49
CA LEU A 301 1.37 7.23 11.84
C LEU A 301 1.27 7.88 13.22
N VAL A 302 2.01 7.35 14.18
CA VAL A 302 2.00 7.79 15.58
C VAL A 302 3.40 8.27 15.98
N PHE A 303 3.46 9.43 16.63
CA PHE A 303 4.70 9.98 17.16
C PHE A 303 4.76 9.84 18.68
N LYS A 304 5.89 9.32 19.17
CA LYS A 304 6.20 9.21 20.59
C LYS A 304 7.47 9.98 20.94
N ASN A 305 7.64 10.33 22.20
CA ASN A 305 8.86 10.98 22.66
C ASN A 305 9.99 9.96 22.81
N ALA A 306 11.13 10.20 22.15
CA ALA A 306 12.32 9.35 22.20
C ALA A 306 12.92 9.23 23.61
N LEU A 307 12.76 10.26 24.45
CA LEU A 307 13.24 10.28 25.83
C LEU A 307 12.62 9.21 26.74
N LYS A 308 11.49 8.63 26.34
CA LYS A 308 10.85 7.52 27.10
C LYS A 308 11.70 6.25 27.15
N ILE A 309 12.60 6.06 26.19
CA ILE A 309 13.49 4.88 26.11
C ILE A 309 14.87 5.25 26.63
N MET A 310 15.45 6.35 26.12
CA MET A 310 16.78 6.82 26.49
C MET A 310 16.90 8.31 26.18
N GLU A 311 17.56 9.06 27.07
CA GLU A 311 17.84 10.48 26.88
C GLU A 311 19.01 10.69 25.91
N PHE A 312 18.87 11.64 24.98
CA PHE A 312 19.93 12.11 24.12
C PHE A 312 20.64 13.30 24.78
N LYS A 313 21.91 13.11 25.08
CA LYS A 313 22.73 14.17 25.73
C LYS A 313 23.38 15.07 24.70
N THR A 314 23.57 16.33 25.06
CA THR A 314 24.29 17.31 24.22
C THR A 314 25.71 16.83 23.98
N GLY A 315 26.12 16.75 22.71
CA GLY A 315 27.47 16.30 22.31
C GLY A 315 27.58 14.79 22.04
N GLU A 316 26.51 13.98 22.25
CA GLU A 316 26.53 12.59 21.82
C GLU A 316 26.45 12.46 20.29
N GLU A 317 27.14 11.48 19.72
CA GLU A 317 27.02 11.14 18.32
C GLU A 317 25.68 10.40 18.07
N ILE A 318 24.95 10.82 17.06
CA ILE A 318 23.62 10.29 16.76
C ILE A 318 23.66 8.78 16.41
N LEU A 319 24.67 8.32 15.68
CA LEU A 319 24.71 6.93 15.22
C LEU A 319 24.90 5.94 16.38
N PRO A 320 25.92 6.06 17.25
CA PRO A 320 26.07 5.20 18.43
C PRO A 320 24.86 5.27 19.37
N PHE A 321 24.28 6.47 19.53
CA PHE A 321 23.06 6.66 20.31
C PHE A 321 21.91 5.85 19.73
N SER A 322 21.66 5.96 18.42
CA SER A 322 20.58 5.26 17.70
C SER A 322 20.73 3.74 17.82
N ASP A 323 21.97 3.21 17.77
CA ASP A 323 22.23 1.78 17.93
C ASP A 323 21.84 1.29 19.33
N LEU A 324 22.29 1.96 20.39
CA LEU A 324 21.92 1.57 21.74
C LEU A 324 20.44 1.77 22.01
N TRP A 325 19.85 2.85 21.48
CA TRP A 325 18.43 3.14 21.63
C TRP A 325 17.56 2.02 21.04
N ARG A 326 17.85 1.52 19.82
CA ARG A 326 17.09 0.44 19.18
C ARG A 326 17.17 -0.87 19.95
N TYR A 327 18.33 -1.21 20.52
CA TYR A 327 18.47 -2.41 21.34
C TYR A 327 17.66 -2.30 22.64
N LYS A 328 17.71 -1.14 23.31
CA LYS A 328 16.90 -0.89 24.51
C LYS A 328 15.42 -0.95 24.20
N PHE A 329 14.98 -0.32 23.11
CA PHE A 329 13.59 -0.39 22.67
C PHE A 329 13.15 -1.86 22.45
N LEU A 330 13.90 -2.64 21.66
CA LEU A 330 13.57 -4.03 21.38
C LEU A 330 13.59 -4.89 22.63
N ALA A 331 14.50 -4.66 23.56
CA ALA A 331 14.53 -5.39 24.84
C ALA A 331 13.35 -5.03 25.75
N GLN A 332 12.93 -3.76 25.80
CA GLN A 332 11.86 -3.28 26.68
C GLN A 332 10.44 -3.54 26.12
N GLU A 333 10.25 -3.34 24.84
CA GLU A 333 8.92 -3.38 24.20
C GLU A 333 8.75 -4.60 23.30
N GLY A 334 9.82 -5.13 22.73
CA GLY A 334 9.78 -6.09 21.64
C GLY A 334 9.30 -5.49 20.33
N GLY A 335 9.03 -6.35 19.34
CA GLY A 335 8.43 -5.94 18.07
C GLY A 335 9.45 -5.74 16.95
N ILE A 336 9.16 -4.83 16.02
CA ILE A 336 9.94 -4.61 14.81
C ILE A 336 10.53 -3.20 14.81
N TRP A 337 11.85 -3.14 14.77
CA TRP A 337 12.62 -1.95 14.45
C TRP A 337 12.86 -1.85 12.96
N ILE A 338 12.80 -0.63 12.42
CA ILE A 338 13.17 -0.33 11.04
C ILE A 338 13.87 1.03 10.97
N ASP A 339 15.01 1.11 10.29
CA ASP A 339 15.70 2.37 10.05
C ASP A 339 14.90 3.28 9.12
N SER A 340 14.91 4.58 9.40
CA SER A 340 14.09 5.58 8.69
C SER A 340 14.44 5.75 7.20
N ASP A 341 15.49 5.12 6.72
CA ASP A 341 15.91 5.09 5.31
C ASP A 341 15.75 3.72 4.63
N MET A 342 15.01 2.81 5.27
CA MET A 342 14.62 1.52 4.69
C MET A 342 13.28 1.65 3.98
N ILE A 343 13.25 1.64 2.66
CA ILE A 343 12.01 1.63 1.87
C ILE A 343 11.48 0.20 1.78
N LEU A 344 10.21 -0.02 2.15
CA LEU A 344 9.54 -1.31 1.92
C LEU A 344 8.98 -1.38 0.51
N LEU A 345 9.30 -2.45 -0.19
CA LEU A 345 8.79 -2.79 -1.53
C LEU A 345 7.68 -3.85 -1.44
N ASP A 346 7.72 -4.69 -0.41
CA ASP A 346 6.71 -5.71 -0.11
C ASP A 346 6.61 -5.93 1.41
N GLN A 347 5.76 -6.86 1.83
CA GLN A 347 5.57 -7.25 3.24
C GLN A 347 6.83 -7.88 3.82
N LEU A 348 7.10 -7.58 5.09
CA LEU A 348 8.17 -8.25 5.83
C LEU A 348 7.86 -9.75 6.00
N PRO A 349 8.89 -10.62 6.01
CA PRO A 349 8.69 -12.05 6.19
C PRO A 349 8.08 -12.39 7.56
N HIS A 350 7.18 -13.39 7.57
CA HIS A 350 6.59 -13.92 8.80
C HIS A 350 7.57 -14.85 9.49
N GLN A 351 8.47 -14.29 10.31
CA GLN A 351 9.46 -15.03 11.09
C GLN A 351 9.40 -14.60 12.56
N GLU A 352 9.84 -15.48 13.45
CA GLU A 352 9.94 -15.18 14.88
C GLU A 352 10.92 -14.03 15.13
N PHE A 353 12.09 -14.11 14.52
CA PHE A 353 13.12 -13.07 14.53
C PHE A 353 13.40 -12.64 13.09
N ILE A 354 13.73 -11.36 12.88
CA ILE A 354 14.20 -10.82 11.62
C ILE A 354 15.53 -10.11 11.90
N ILE A 355 16.56 -10.49 11.15
CA ILE A 355 17.88 -9.88 11.23
C ILE A 355 18.35 -9.70 9.79
N THR A 356 18.33 -8.47 9.32
CA THR A 356 18.81 -8.17 7.98
C THR A 356 20.33 -8.28 7.90
N THR A 357 20.85 -8.51 6.70
CA THR A 357 22.30 -8.59 6.46
C THR A 357 22.70 -7.66 5.32
N GLU A 358 23.99 -7.33 5.28
CA GLU A 358 24.60 -6.54 4.22
C GLU A 358 25.85 -7.24 3.68
N HIS A 359 26.21 -6.96 2.43
CA HIS A 359 27.46 -7.40 1.86
C HIS A 359 28.66 -6.80 2.59
N THR A 360 29.71 -7.59 2.73
CA THR A 360 30.99 -7.18 3.33
C THR A 360 32.13 -8.01 2.75
N PHE A 361 33.35 -7.65 3.05
CA PHE A 361 34.53 -8.38 2.67
C PHE A 361 35.17 -9.06 3.86
N GLN A 362 35.47 -10.35 3.72
CA GLN A 362 36.29 -11.06 4.69
C GLN A 362 37.76 -10.70 4.43
N SER A 363 38.40 -10.03 5.41
CA SER A 363 39.84 -9.77 5.35
C SER A 363 40.61 -11.09 5.47
N GLY A 364 41.31 -11.47 4.42
CA GLY A 364 42.10 -12.70 4.39
C GLY A 364 43.06 -12.71 3.23
N GLY A 365 44.31 -12.34 3.44
CA GLY A 365 45.39 -12.48 2.46
C GLY A 365 45.23 -11.67 1.18
N ARG A 366 45.84 -12.14 0.10
CA ARG A 366 45.89 -11.45 -1.22
C ARG A 366 44.57 -11.35 -1.99
N ARG A 367 43.47 -11.96 -1.50
CA ARG A 367 42.13 -11.88 -2.13
C ARG A 367 41.06 -11.77 -1.04
N SER A 368 40.42 -10.60 -0.95
CA SER A 368 39.22 -10.41 -0.15
C SER A 368 38.06 -11.24 -0.74
N LYS A 369 37.42 -12.08 0.05
CA LYS A 369 36.24 -12.85 -0.35
C LYS A 369 34.99 -12.08 0.03
N LEU A 370 34.07 -11.90 -0.91
CA LEU A 370 32.76 -11.37 -0.62
C LEU A 370 32.02 -12.30 0.33
N THR A 371 31.43 -11.71 1.35
CA THR A 371 30.59 -12.40 2.34
C THR A 371 29.48 -11.45 2.80
N TYR A 372 28.72 -11.80 3.80
CA TYR A 372 27.72 -10.93 4.41
C TYR A 372 27.83 -10.94 5.93
N LYS A 373 27.32 -9.91 6.54
CA LYS A 373 27.27 -9.74 8.01
C LYS A 373 25.91 -9.15 8.42
N PRO A 374 25.45 -9.38 9.68
CA PRO A 374 24.25 -8.71 10.19
C PRO A 374 24.31 -7.19 9.99
N ASN A 375 23.22 -6.66 9.46
CA ASN A 375 22.88 -5.25 9.40
C ASN A 375 21.75 -4.99 10.38
N ILE A 376 21.69 -3.79 10.94
CA ILE A 376 20.72 -3.43 11.97
C ILE A 376 19.56 -2.58 11.46
N GLY A 377 19.42 -2.49 10.13
CA GLY A 377 18.39 -1.68 9.48
C GLY A 377 16.96 -2.19 9.72
N ILE A 378 16.75 -3.51 9.76
CA ILE A 378 15.48 -4.12 10.18
C ILE A 378 15.76 -5.25 11.17
N LEU A 379 15.18 -5.14 12.35
CA LEU A 379 15.32 -6.12 13.43
C LEU A 379 13.96 -6.45 14.02
N LYS A 380 13.70 -7.74 14.29
CA LYS A 380 12.54 -8.19 15.07
C LYS A 380 13.00 -9.08 16.22
N PHE A 381 12.61 -8.71 17.43
CA PHE A 381 12.91 -9.47 18.64
C PHE A 381 11.72 -9.46 19.60
N ASN A 382 11.64 -10.48 20.42
CA ASN A 382 10.68 -10.54 21.52
C ASN A 382 11.16 -9.66 22.68
N LYS A 383 10.22 -9.11 23.44
CA LYS A 383 10.50 -8.40 24.68
C LYS A 383 11.30 -9.27 25.64
N ASN A 384 12.19 -8.66 26.42
CA ASN A 384 13.07 -9.30 27.37
C ASN A 384 14.01 -10.37 26.76
N ASN A 385 14.40 -10.18 25.50
CA ASN A 385 15.34 -11.08 24.84
C ASN A 385 16.72 -11.03 25.52
N ASP A 386 17.18 -12.18 26.03
CA ASP A 386 18.43 -12.28 26.82
C ASP A 386 19.68 -11.86 26.04
N MET A 387 19.72 -12.17 24.74
CA MET A 387 20.84 -11.77 23.89
C MET A 387 20.92 -10.24 23.78
N LEU A 388 19.79 -9.53 23.58
CA LEU A 388 19.75 -8.07 23.58
C LEU A 388 20.13 -7.48 24.92
N LEU A 389 19.65 -8.02 26.02
CA LEU A 389 20.01 -7.57 27.38
C LEU A 389 21.51 -7.68 27.64
N ARG A 390 22.16 -8.80 27.22
CA ARG A 390 23.62 -8.92 27.31
C ARG A 390 24.34 -7.95 26.40
N THR A 391 23.86 -7.74 25.17
CA THR A 391 24.44 -6.76 24.24
C THR A 391 24.42 -5.37 24.85
N ILE A 392 23.27 -4.92 25.38
CA ILE A 392 23.11 -3.62 26.04
C ILE A 392 24.12 -3.47 27.20
N LYS A 393 24.17 -4.46 28.10
CA LYS A 393 25.07 -4.46 29.24
C LYS A 393 26.55 -4.34 28.82
N ARG A 394 26.92 -5.02 27.72
CA ARG A 394 28.30 -4.94 27.19
C ARG A 394 28.59 -3.57 26.59
N ILE A 395 27.66 -2.99 25.81
CA ILE A 395 27.80 -1.66 25.23
C ILE A 395 27.95 -0.62 26.33
N GLU A 396 27.10 -0.63 27.36
CA GLU A 396 27.14 0.30 28.48
C GLU A 396 28.43 0.17 29.26
N LYS A 397 28.93 -1.02 29.48
CA LYS A 397 30.25 -1.23 30.14
C LYS A 397 31.39 -0.68 29.28
N TYR A 398 31.35 -0.85 27.97
CA TYR A 398 32.36 -0.36 27.04
C TYR A 398 32.38 1.16 26.98
N SER A 399 31.19 1.78 26.97
CA SER A 399 31.02 3.24 26.97
C SER A 399 31.56 3.95 28.20
N LEU A 400 31.75 3.25 29.31
CA LEU A 400 32.35 3.78 30.53
C LEU A 400 33.91 3.86 30.48
N ILE A 401 34.51 3.14 29.52
CA ILE A 401 35.98 3.02 29.40
C ILE A 401 36.49 3.91 28.27
N ASP A 402 35.82 3.91 27.12
CA ASP A 402 36.16 4.71 25.93
C ASP A 402 34.88 5.24 25.27
N ALA A 403 34.97 6.43 24.65
CA ALA A 403 33.84 6.93 23.83
C ALA A 403 33.54 5.95 22.68
N PRO A 404 32.34 5.35 22.62
CA PRO A 404 32.05 4.31 21.66
C PRO A 404 32.05 4.87 20.24
N GLN A 405 32.84 4.24 19.37
CA GLN A 405 32.74 4.50 17.95
C GLN A 405 31.50 3.75 17.36
N PHE A 406 30.89 4.33 16.35
CA PHE A 406 29.72 3.74 15.63
C PHE A 406 29.86 2.24 15.34
N THR A 407 31.06 1.79 14.93
CA THR A 407 31.31 0.38 14.56
C THR A 407 31.35 -0.59 15.75
N ASP A 408 31.51 -0.12 16.98
CA ASP A 408 31.73 -1.01 18.12
C ASP A 408 30.43 -1.59 18.67
N ASN A 409 29.37 -0.81 18.72
CA ASN A 409 28.04 -1.28 19.12
C ASN A 409 27.54 -2.40 18.20
N MET A 410 27.71 -2.24 16.90
CA MET A 410 27.33 -3.25 15.91
C MET A 410 28.19 -4.52 16.03
N LYS A 411 29.52 -4.40 16.26
CA LYS A 411 30.41 -5.57 16.47
C LYS A 411 30.04 -6.37 17.72
N LEU A 412 29.69 -5.69 18.81
CA LEU A 412 29.24 -6.35 20.04
C LEU A 412 27.93 -7.11 19.80
N PHE A 413 26.95 -6.51 19.13
CA PHE A 413 25.72 -7.16 18.75
C PHE A 413 25.96 -8.40 17.85
N GLN A 414 26.76 -8.25 16.78
CA GLN A 414 27.12 -9.35 15.89
C GLN A 414 27.80 -10.50 16.63
N THR A 415 28.61 -10.20 17.63
CA THR A 415 29.28 -11.20 18.48
C THR A 415 28.26 -12.01 19.29
N GLU A 416 27.27 -11.35 19.90
CA GLU A 416 26.23 -12.02 20.67
C GLU A 416 25.30 -12.86 19.79
N LEU A 417 24.94 -12.40 18.59
CA LEU A 417 24.15 -13.14 17.60
C LEU A 417 24.81 -14.49 17.25
N LYS A 418 26.12 -14.50 17.00
CA LYS A 418 26.87 -15.72 16.67
C LYS A 418 26.90 -16.73 17.82
N LYS A 419 27.03 -16.28 19.07
CA LYS A 419 27.04 -17.17 20.23
C LYS A 419 25.74 -17.97 20.39
N GLU A 420 24.61 -17.42 19.94
CA GLU A 420 23.29 -18.02 20.14
C GLU A 420 22.66 -18.60 18.87
N ASN A 421 23.45 -18.78 17.82
CA ASN A 421 23.01 -19.38 16.55
C ASN A 421 21.80 -18.66 15.91
N TYR A 422 21.75 -17.32 15.95
CA TYR A 422 20.72 -16.52 15.28
C TYR A 422 20.91 -16.50 13.75
N GLU A 423 21.95 -17.08 13.19
CA GLU A 423 22.25 -17.10 11.75
C GLU A 423 21.10 -17.69 10.91
N LYS A 424 20.33 -18.61 11.47
CA LYS A 424 19.13 -19.19 10.81
C LYS A 424 18.00 -18.19 10.54
N TYR A 425 18.05 -17.02 11.18
CA TYR A 425 17.07 -15.94 10.98
C TYR A 425 17.62 -14.78 10.11
N TYR A 426 18.82 -14.95 9.56
CA TYR A 426 19.41 -13.94 8.69
C TYR A 426 18.67 -13.87 7.37
N ILE A 427 18.39 -12.62 6.96
CA ILE A 427 17.81 -12.30 5.68
C ILE A 427 18.94 -12.00 4.71
N GLU A 428 18.93 -12.62 3.54
CA GLU A 428 19.95 -12.43 2.51
C GLU A 428 20.07 -10.94 2.11
N PRO A 429 21.30 -10.43 1.87
CA PRO A 429 21.53 -9.02 1.57
C PRO A 429 20.69 -8.49 0.40
N ASN A 430 20.53 -9.27 -0.66
CA ASN A 430 19.76 -8.85 -1.84
C ASN A 430 18.27 -8.56 -1.56
N MET A 431 17.74 -9.08 -0.44
CA MET A 431 16.35 -8.84 -0.05
C MET A 431 16.10 -7.48 0.61
N THR A 432 17.18 -6.81 1.08
CA THR A 432 17.07 -5.55 1.82
C THR A 432 18.18 -4.54 1.50
N CYS A 433 19.39 -5.00 1.33
CA CYS A 433 20.59 -4.21 1.06
C CYS A 433 21.20 -4.56 -0.31
N GLY A 434 20.33 -4.77 -1.32
CA GLY A 434 20.74 -5.24 -2.63
C GLY A 434 21.68 -4.30 -3.40
N VAL A 435 21.70 -3.00 -3.04
CA VAL A 435 22.74 -2.05 -3.43
C VAL A 435 23.65 -1.84 -2.21
N PRO A 436 24.93 -2.24 -2.27
CA PRO A 436 25.85 -2.11 -1.14
C PRO A 436 26.13 -0.65 -0.78
N TRP A 437 26.51 -0.38 0.48
CA TRP A 437 26.79 0.97 0.95
C TRP A 437 27.92 1.69 0.18
N TRP A 438 28.87 0.97 -0.41
CA TRP A 438 29.95 1.56 -1.19
C TRP A 438 29.57 1.92 -2.64
N ASP A 439 28.39 1.45 -3.09
CA ASP A 439 27.82 1.75 -4.41
C ASP A 439 26.47 2.50 -4.24
N PHE A 440 26.19 3.11 -3.10
CA PHE A 440 24.92 3.78 -2.77
C PHE A 440 24.45 4.80 -3.83
N GLN A 441 25.39 5.42 -4.55
CA GLN A 441 25.10 6.39 -5.63
C GLN A 441 24.26 5.78 -6.75
N GLU A 442 24.40 4.48 -7.01
CA GLU A 442 23.63 3.78 -8.04
C GLU A 442 22.12 3.77 -7.79
N LEU A 443 21.68 4.00 -6.56
CA LEU A 443 20.26 4.16 -6.23
C LEU A 443 19.64 5.37 -6.96
N TYR A 444 20.43 6.41 -7.18
CA TYR A 444 20.01 7.72 -7.66
C TYR A 444 20.40 8.00 -9.11
N GLU A 445 21.14 7.09 -9.75
CA GLU A 445 21.57 7.20 -11.14
C GLU A 445 20.72 6.33 -12.06
N ASP A 446 20.60 6.74 -13.34
CA ASP A 446 19.92 5.95 -14.37
C ASP A 446 20.88 4.95 -15.00
N LYS A 447 21.23 3.92 -14.24
CA LYS A 447 22.02 2.79 -14.74
C LYS A 447 21.12 1.55 -14.86
N GLY A 448 21.00 1.00 -16.06
CA GLY A 448 20.13 -0.16 -16.34
C GLY A 448 20.57 -1.46 -15.67
N ILE A 449 21.85 -1.59 -15.32
CA ILE A 449 22.46 -2.76 -14.66
C ILE A 449 23.41 -2.26 -13.60
N TYR A 450 23.22 -2.70 -12.37
CA TYR A 450 24.12 -2.40 -11.27
C TYR A 450 25.34 -3.31 -11.36
N THR A 451 26.44 -2.80 -11.89
CA THR A 451 27.74 -3.47 -11.85
C THR A 451 28.53 -2.91 -10.68
N THR A 452 28.71 -3.73 -9.65
CA THR A 452 29.51 -3.28 -8.52
C THR A 452 31.00 -3.29 -8.83
N LYS A 453 31.73 -2.37 -8.25
CA LYS A 453 33.20 -2.28 -8.27
C LYS A 453 33.90 -3.61 -7.92
N TYR A 454 33.19 -4.56 -7.28
CA TYR A 454 33.75 -5.78 -6.71
C TYR A 454 33.07 -7.07 -7.21
N ASN A 455 32.42 -7.05 -8.37
CA ASN A 455 31.68 -8.21 -8.90
C ASN A 455 30.71 -8.84 -7.87
N VAL A 456 30.07 -8.04 -7.04
CA VAL A 456 28.93 -8.49 -6.26
C VAL A 456 27.85 -8.86 -7.26
N ASP A 457 27.17 -9.99 -7.08
CA ASP A 457 26.00 -10.37 -7.89
C ASP A 457 24.83 -9.42 -7.51
N VAL A 458 24.95 -8.17 -7.98
CA VAL A 458 23.94 -7.14 -7.78
C VAL A 458 22.81 -7.41 -8.74
N LYS A 459 21.66 -7.56 -8.16
CA LYS A 459 20.44 -7.81 -8.91
C LYS A 459 20.05 -6.58 -9.72
N SER A 460 19.54 -6.79 -10.92
CA SER A 460 19.02 -5.70 -11.75
C SER A 460 17.94 -4.90 -11.02
N LYS A 461 17.72 -3.64 -11.42
CA LYS A 461 16.65 -2.79 -10.93
C LYS A 461 15.29 -3.52 -10.93
N ASN A 462 14.95 -4.18 -12.04
CA ASN A 462 13.69 -4.92 -12.16
C ASN A 462 13.63 -6.07 -11.15
N TRP A 463 14.72 -6.78 -10.94
CA TRP A 463 14.77 -7.84 -9.95
C TRP A 463 14.55 -7.31 -8.53
N LEU A 464 15.22 -6.21 -8.15
CA LEU A 464 15.04 -5.57 -6.83
C LEU A 464 13.61 -5.12 -6.62
N LEU A 465 13.01 -4.45 -7.60
CA LEU A 465 11.62 -3.98 -7.52
C LEU A 465 10.58 -5.12 -7.46
N THR A 466 10.94 -6.34 -7.91
CA THR A 466 10.02 -7.47 -7.99
C THR A 466 10.20 -8.47 -6.86
N ASN A 467 11.43 -8.66 -6.37
CA ASN A 467 11.78 -9.75 -5.47
C ASN A 467 12.26 -9.30 -4.09
N ALA A 468 12.90 -8.11 -3.97
CA ALA A 468 13.30 -7.59 -2.67
C ALA A 468 12.07 -7.06 -1.93
N PHE A 469 12.00 -7.28 -0.62
CA PHE A 469 10.93 -6.70 0.20
C PHE A 469 11.32 -5.36 0.84
N ALA A 470 12.60 -5.00 0.84
CA ALA A 470 13.05 -3.67 1.27
C ALA A 470 14.27 -3.20 0.48
N LEU A 471 14.55 -1.90 0.57
CA LEU A 471 15.71 -1.27 -0.01
C LEU A 471 16.32 -0.31 1.00
N HIS A 472 17.60 -0.53 1.37
CA HIS A 472 18.36 0.38 2.21
C HIS A 472 18.91 1.54 1.36
N CYS A 473 18.53 2.77 1.70
CA CYS A 473 18.89 3.96 0.92
C CYS A 473 20.16 4.66 1.39
N TRP A 474 20.81 4.15 2.44
CA TRP A 474 22.10 4.66 2.94
C TRP A 474 22.08 6.18 3.14
N GLU A 475 21.06 6.69 3.83
CA GLU A 475 20.77 8.11 4.01
C GLU A 475 21.99 8.91 4.50
N HIS A 476 22.70 8.38 5.48
CA HIS A 476 23.91 9.01 6.02
C HIS A 476 24.97 9.27 4.94
N PHE A 477 25.25 8.29 4.07
CA PHE A 477 26.21 8.46 2.97
C PHE A 477 25.65 9.38 1.89
N THR A 478 24.38 9.26 1.57
CA THR A 478 23.69 10.03 0.53
C THR A 478 23.71 11.52 0.88
N ILE A 479 23.33 11.89 2.10
CA ILE A 479 23.32 13.29 2.54
C ILE A 479 24.73 13.81 2.75
N GLY A 480 25.62 13.00 3.34
CA GLY A 480 27.03 13.35 3.53
C GLY A 480 27.77 13.67 2.22
N ASN A 481 27.44 12.97 1.14
CA ASN A 481 28.01 13.23 -0.18
C ASN A 481 27.20 14.22 -1.03
N LYS A 482 26.17 14.88 -0.45
CA LYS A 482 25.33 15.91 -1.10
C LYS A 482 24.67 15.44 -2.40
N ILE A 483 24.22 14.18 -2.45
CA ILE A 483 23.47 13.65 -3.59
C ILE A 483 22.15 14.41 -3.72
N ASP A 484 21.83 14.89 -4.92
CA ASP A 484 20.55 15.50 -5.21
C ASP A 484 19.45 14.43 -5.35
N VAL A 485 18.85 14.07 -4.23
CA VAL A 485 17.77 13.07 -4.14
C VAL A 485 16.50 13.58 -4.80
N VAL A 486 16.26 14.87 -4.81
CA VAL A 486 15.05 15.49 -5.40
C VAL A 486 15.13 15.52 -6.91
N GLY A 487 16.28 15.92 -7.45
CA GLY A 487 16.54 16.00 -8.89
C GLY A 487 17.03 14.70 -9.52
N CYS A 488 17.07 13.57 -8.79
CA CYS A 488 17.53 12.31 -9.38
C CYS A 488 16.63 11.89 -10.56
N PRO A 489 17.21 11.22 -11.61
CA PRO A 489 16.44 10.81 -12.77
C PRO A 489 15.19 9.99 -12.40
N PRO A 490 14.04 10.27 -13.01
CA PRO A 490 12.79 9.53 -12.72
C PRO A 490 12.91 8.02 -12.93
N GLN A 491 13.78 7.59 -13.85
CA GLN A 491 14.03 6.18 -14.16
C GLN A 491 15.12 5.55 -13.29
N SER A 492 15.81 6.29 -12.40
CA SER A 492 16.67 5.69 -11.37
C SER A 492 15.87 4.76 -10.45
N LEU A 493 16.53 3.91 -9.67
CA LEU A 493 15.82 3.02 -8.75
C LEU A 493 15.00 3.82 -7.73
N PHE A 494 15.62 4.79 -7.06
CA PHE A 494 14.94 5.67 -6.12
C PHE A 494 13.84 6.52 -6.80
N GLY A 495 14.12 7.11 -7.96
CA GLY A 495 13.17 7.92 -8.72
C GLY A 495 11.92 7.12 -9.15
N THR A 496 12.11 5.85 -9.53
CA THR A 496 10.99 4.94 -9.84
C THR A 496 10.12 4.67 -8.63
N ILE A 497 10.75 4.36 -7.48
CA ILE A 497 10.04 4.11 -6.23
C ILE A 497 9.33 5.39 -5.75
N ARG A 498 10.02 6.52 -5.75
CA ARG A 498 9.46 7.80 -5.31
C ARG A 498 8.17 8.15 -6.05
N ARG A 499 8.11 7.95 -7.38
CA ARG A 499 6.88 8.18 -8.16
C ARG A 499 5.69 7.28 -7.80
N GLN A 500 5.93 6.12 -7.19
CA GLN A 500 4.86 5.24 -6.71
C GLN A 500 4.24 5.76 -5.40
N TYR A 501 4.98 6.57 -4.65
CA TYR A 501 4.56 7.03 -3.33
C TYR A 501 4.15 8.50 -3.27
N HIS A 502 4.50 9.30 -4.26
CA HIS A 502 4.12 10.70 -4.43
C HIS A 502 3.23 10.91 -5.65
#